data_c8853ac8a2703c827c78a286e3086a12
#
_entry.id   c8853ac8a2703c827c78a286e3086a12
#
_cell.length_a   1.000
_cell.length_b   1.000
_cell.length_c   1.000
_cell.angle_alpha   90.00
_cell.angle_beta   90.00
_cell.angle_gamma   90.00
#
_symmetry.space_group_name_H-M   'P 1'
#
loop_
_entity.id
_entity.type
_entity.pdbx_description
1 polymer ?
#
loop_
_entity_poly.entity_id
_entity_poly.type
_entity_poly.pdbx_seq_one_letter_code
_entity_poly.pdbx_strand_id
1 'polypeptide(L)'
;HPLGVGDARYRIGGNAQEVDTVPFGAFRRELVEKIGGFDESLLSNEDYEFNARIRQSGGRVWFDPRIRAVYFARRNLFELAQQYWRYGYWKARMLLRYPSTFRWRQLAGFFVLSIIVFAILGIWFSSARWLLFVEVGIYLLVLLFSGLEIAWQRKYIPFIIGLPLAIATMHFSWGVAFLWSLFKFLLEKNGKKPFQIKRKR
;
A
#
# COMPACT_ATOMS: atom_id res chain seq x y z
N HIS A 1 -2.01 3.11 -12.90
CA HIS A 1 -1.14 4.30 -12.89
C HIS A 1 -0.14 4.22 -11.74
N PRO A 2 1.15 4.61 -11.94
CA PRO A 2 2.19 4.53 -10.89
C PRO A 2 1.83 5.23 -9.58
N LEU A 3 1.13 6.38 -9.63
CA LEU A 3 0.68 7.08 -8.41
C LEU A 3 -0.22 6.23 -7.53
N GLY A 4 -1.01 5.30 -8.12
CA GLY A 4 -1.90 4.44 -7.34
C GLY A 4 -1.28 3.13 -6.88
N VAL A 5 -0.32 2.57 -7.63
CA VAL A 5 0.23 1.23 -7.38
C VAL A 5 1.76 1.24 -7.14
N GLY A 6 2.39 2.42 -7.21
CA GLY A 6 3.83 2.56 -7.08
C GLY A 6 4.58 1.85 -8.21
N ASP A 7 5.68 1.21 -7.84
CA ASP A 7 6.57 0.45 -8.72
C ASP A 7 6.21 -1.05 -8.85
N ALA A 8 4.98 -1.42 -8.51
CA ALA A 8 4.52 -2.81 -8.55
C ALA A 8 4.48 -3.35 -9.99
N ARG A 9 5.57 -4.00 -10.44
CA ARG A 9 5.76 -4.48 -11.82
C ARG A 9 4.67 -5.40 -12.29
N TYR A 10 4.16 -6.26 -11.44
CA TYR A 10 3.03 -7.14 -11.76
C TYR A 10 1.72 -6.39 -12.10
N ARG A 11 1.63 -5.07 -11.83
CA ARG A 11 0.49 -4.22 -12.17
C ARG A 11 0.75 -3.29 -13.35
N ILE A 12 1.99 -2.81 -13.48
CA ILE A 12 2.35 -1.85 -14.55
C ILE A 12 3.05 -2.51 -15.73
N GLY A 13 3.49 -3.77 -15.59
CA GLY A 13 4.22 -4.48 -16.63
C GLY A 13 5.71 -4.13 -16.66
N GLY A 14 6.37 -4.51 -17.74
CA GLY A 14 7.79 -4.31 -17.98
C GLY A 14 8.49 -5.57 -18.49
N ASN A 15 9.82 -5.57 -18.47
CA ASN A 15 10.64 -6.73 -18.84
C ASN A 15 10.75 -7.72 -17.68
N ALA A 16 11.11 -8.96 -18.00
CA ALA A 16 11.46 -9.98 -17.01
C ALA A 16 12.61 -9.49 -16.14
N GLN A 17 12.42 -9.45 -14.82
CA GLN A 17 13.40 -8.89 -13.89
C GLN A 17 13.17 -9.35 -12.46
N GLU A 18 14.18 -9.16 -11.62
CA GLU A 18 14.03 -9.29 -10.18
C GLU A 18 13.16 -8.16 -9.61
N VAL A 19 12.25 -8.52 -8.71
CA VAL A 19 11.32 -7.58 -8.07
C VAL A 19 11.22 -7.84 -6.57
N ASP A 20 10.63 -6.90 -5.86
CA ASP A 20 10.43 -7.05 -4.41
C ASP A 20 9.27 -7.99 -4.06
N THR A 21 8.27 -8.11 -4.93
CA THR A 21 7.11 -8.97 -4.71
C THR A 21 6.37 -9.29 -6.01
N VAL A 22 5.74 -10.45 -6.03
CA VAL A 22 4.72 -10.86 -7.00
C VAL A 22 3.53 -11.45 -6.26
N PRO A 23 2.28 -11.23 -6.70
CA PRO A 23 1.14 -12.00 -6.25
C PRO A 23 1.12 -13.36 -6.97
N PHE A 24 0.45 -14.36 -6.38
CA PHE A 24 0.26 -15.68 -7.00
C PHE A 24 1.58 -16.34 -7.47
N GLY A 25 2.63 -16.22 -6.65
CA GLY A 25 3.94 -16.78 -6.97
C GLY A 25 3.95 -18.32 -6.98
N ALA A 26 4.81 -18.89 -7.82
CA ALA A 26 5.19 -20.30 -7.75
C ALA A 26 6.52 -20.43 -6.99
N PHE A 27 6.59 -21.38 -6.07
CA PHE A 27 7.73 -21.53 -5.17
C PHE A 27 8.23 -22.98 -5.20
N ARG A 28 9.56 -23.14 -5.07
CA ARG A 28 10.13 -24.47 -4.87
C ARG A 28 9.75 -24.99 -3.50
N ARG A 29 9.36 -26.24 -3.41
CA ARG A 29 8.90 -26.88 -2.17
C ARG A 29 9.99 -26.82 -1.08
N GLU A 30 11.23 -27.11 -1.43
CA GLU A 30 12.37 -27.08 -0.52
C GLU A 30 12.59 -25.69 0.09
N LEU A 31 12.32 -24.63 -0.67
CA LEU A 31 12.38 -23.26 -0.16
C LEU A 31 11.31 -23.02 0.89
N VAL A 32 10.06 -23.44 0.61
CA VAL A 32 8.93 -23.28 1.55
C VAL A 32 9.20 -24.08 2.83
N GLU A 33 9.72 -25.30 2.72
CA GLU A 33 10.08 -26.13 3.88
C GLU A 33 11.20 -25.50 4.71
N LYS A 34 12.18 -24.85 4.06
CA LYS A 34 13.31 -24.18 4.74
C LYS A 34 12.91 -22.91 5.47
N ILE A 35 12.09 -22.03 4.85
CA ILE A 35 11.76 -20.71 5.42
C ILE A 35 10.40 -20.69 6.12
N GLY A 36 9.62 -21.75 6.06
CA GLY A 36 8.24 -21.83 6.52
C GLY A 36 7.23 -21.33 5.50
N GLY A 37 5.97 -21.66 5.68
CA GLY A 37 4.83 -21.23 4.84
C GLY A 37 4.47 -19.73 5.02
N PHE A 38 3.28 -19.35 4.56
CA PHE A 38 2.73 -18.01 4.76
C PHE A 38 2.46 -17.74 6.26
N ASP A 39 2.62 -16.48 6.67
CA ASP A 39 2.22 -16.03 8.01
C ASP A 39 0.69 -15.93 8.07
N GLU A 40 0.03 -16.96 8.58
CA GLU A 40 -1.43 -17.05 8.69
C GLU A 40 -2.05 -15.98 9.59
N SER A 41 -1.25 -15.27 10.36
CA SER A 41 -1.71 -14.14 11.18
C SER A 41 -1.88 -12.84 10.39
N LEU A 42 -1.38 -12.78 9.15
CA LEU A 42 -1.55 -11.68 8.24
C LEU A 42 -2.72 -11.98 7.31
N LEU A 43 -3.87 -11.35 7.53
CA LEU A 43 -5.05 -11.52 6.64
C LEU A 43 -4.92 -10.71 5.32
N SER A 44 -3.82 -10.02 5.12
CA SER A 44 -3.42 -9.35 3.88
C SER A 44 -1.94 -8.99 3.94
N ASN A 45 -1.28 -8.89 2.78
CA ASN A 45 0.16 -8.75 2.59
C ASN A 45 0.98 -9.99 3.03
N GLU A 46 0.35 -11.13 3.17
CA GLU A 46 0.99 -12.43 3.42
C GLU A 46 1.95 -12.82 2.30
N ASP A 47 1.56 -12.53 1.05
CA ASP A 47 2.39 -12.73 -0.14
C ASP A 47 3.61 -11.80 -0.12
N TYR A 48 3.41 -10.55 0.23
CA TYR A 48 4.52 -9.60 0.33
C TYR A 48 5.50 -9.96 1.45
N GLU A 49 5.00 -10.40 2.59
CA GLU A 49 5.81 -10.88 3.72
C GLU A 49 6.63 -12.11 3.30
N PHE A 50 5.98 -13.09 2.68
CA PHE A 50 6.64 -14.31 2.21
C PHE A 50 7.74 -14.01 1.20
N ASN A 51 7.47 -13.16 0.20
CA ASN A 51 8.47 -12.68 -0.75
C ASN A 51 9.63 -11.94 -0.06
N ALA A 52 9.39 -11.22 1.03
CA ALA A 52 10.44 -10.57 1.80
C ALA A 52 11.34 -11.60 2.51
N ARG A 53 10.78 -12.67 3.11
CA ARG A 53 11.56 -13.76 3.71
C ARG A 53 12.39 -14.51 2.68
N ILE A 54 11.85 -14.75 1.48
CA ILE A 54 12.63 -15.34 0.38
C ILE A 54 13.89 -14.52 0.10
N ARG A 55 13.76 -13.19 -0.04
CA ARG A 55 14.91 -12.31 -0.30
C ARG A 55 15.89 -12.26 0.87
N GLN A 56 15.40 -12.25 2.11
CA GLN A 56 16.24 -12.29 3.32
C GLN A 56 17.02 -13.61 3.44
N SER A 57 16.50 -14.71 2.90
CA SER A 57 17.19 -16.01 2.87
C SER A 57 18.18 -16.15 1.71
N GLY A 58 18.43 -15.08 0.95
CA GLY A 58 19.30 -15.07 -0.23
C GLY A 58 18.63 -15.54 -1.53
N GLY A 59 17.33 -15.80 -1.51
CA GLY A 59 16.54 -16.12 -2.70
C GLY A 59 16.17 -14.88 -3.52
N ARG A 60 15.66 -15.11 -4.73
CA ARG A 60 15.22 -14.06 -5.66
C ARG A 60 13.73 -14.21 -5.94
N VAL A 61 13.05 -13.09 -6.10
CA VAL A 61 11.67 -13.01 -6.58
C VAL A 61 11.72 -12.51 -8.01
N TRP A 62 11.25 -13.32 -8.96
CA TRP A 62 11.35 -13.03 -10.38
C TRP A 62 9.99 -12.70 -10.97
N PHE A 63 9.89 -11.59 -11.66
CA PHE A 63 8.72 -11.21 -12.46
C PHE A 63 8.95 -11.59 -13.92
N ASP A 64 8.02 -12.36 -14.49
CA ASP A 64 8.00 -12.69 -15.92
C ASP A 64 6.69 -12.23 -16.54
N PRO A 65 6.71 -11.26 -17.49
CA PRO A 65 5.50 -10.71 -18.11
C PRO A 65 4.74 -11.73 -19.00
N ARG A 66 5.32 -12.89 -19.28
CA ARG A 66 4.64 -13.99 -20.00
C ARG A 66 3.60 -14.68 -19.10
N ILE A 67 3.80 -14.62 -17.77
CA ILE A 67 2.84 -15.13 -16.80
C ILE A 67 1.74 -14.10 -16.65
N ARG A 68 0.57 -14.40 -17.17
CA ARG A 68 -0.57 -13.48 -17.19
C ARG A 68 -1.67 -13.96 -16.25
N ALA A 69 -2.25 -13.02 -15.51
CA ALA A 69 -3.44 -13.24 -14.71
C ALA A 69 -4.46 -12.14 -14.99
N VAL A 70 -5.74 -12.49 -14.90
CA VAL A 70 -6.83 -11.52 -15.02
C VAL A 70 -7.18 -11.01 -13.63
N TYR A 71 -7.10 -9.69 -13.45
CA TYR A 71 -7.49 -9.05 -12.21
C TYR A 71 -8.81 -8.31 -12.38
N PHE A 72 -9.83 -8.73 -11.64
CA PHE A 72 -11.11 -8.03 -11.59
C PHE A 72 -11.02 -6.86 -10.61
N ALA A 73 -10.98 -5.64 -11.16
CA ALA A 73 -10.94 -4.42 -10.35
C ALA A 73 -12.24 -4.23 -9.55
N ARG A 74 -12.18 -3.45 -8.49
CA ARG A 74 -13.36 -3.10 -7.70
C ARG A 74 -14.32 -2.26 -8.55
N ARG A 75 -15.62 -2.49 -8.37
CA ARG A 75 -16.67 -1.89 -9.21
C ARG A 75 -16.94 -0.42 -8.87
N ASN A 76 -16.67 -0.03 -7.63
CA ASN A 76 -16.94 1.31 -7.13
C ASN A 76 -15.89 1.77 -6.12
N LEU A 77 -15.93 3.07 -5.78
CA LEU A 77 -14.96 3.68 -4.86
C LEU A 77 -15.08 3.14 -3.42
N PHE A 78 -16.25 2.72 -3.00
CA PHE A 78 -16.45 2.17 -1.65
C PHE A 78 -15.74 0.82 -1.50
N GLU A 79 -15.92 -0.09 -2.44
CA GLU A 79 -15.20 -1.38 -2.46
C GLU A 79 -13.69 -1.18 -2.58
N LEU A 80 -13.26 -0.17 -3.36
CA LEU A 80 -11.86 0.22 -3.48
C LEU A 80 -11.32 0.73 -2.14
N ALA A 81 -12.07 1.60 -1.45
CA ALA A 81 -11.72 2.10 -0.13
C ALA A 81 -11.57 0.96 0.89
N GLN A 82 -12.51 0.03 0.94
CA GLN A 82 -12.44 -1.13 1.82
C GLN A 82 -11.20 -2.00 1.55
N GLN A 83 -10.86 -2.21 0.28
CA GLN A 83 -9.68 -2.96 -0.10
C GLN A 83 -8.40 -2.27 0.39
N TYR A 84 -8.27 -0.96 0.13
CA TYR A 84 -7.08 -0.20 0.51
C TYR A 84 -7.00 0.04 2.02
N TRP A 85 -8.14 0.16 2.71
CA TRP A 85 -8.19 0.13 4.17
C TRP A 85 -7.56 -1.15 4.73
N ARG A 86 -7.96 -2.31 4.23
CA ARG A 86 -7.40 -3.60 4.64
C ARG A 86 -5.90 -3.65 4.36
N TYR A 87 -5.46 -3.20 3.17
CA TYR A 87 -4.04 -3.17 2.81
C TYR A 87 -3.22 -2.27 3.74
N GLY A 88 -3.68 -1.08 4.05
CA GLY A 88 -3.00 -0.15 4.95
C GLY A 88 -2.91 -0.70 6.38
N TYR A 89 -4.02 -1.20 6.91
CA TYR A 89 -4.06 -1.76 8.26
C TYR A 89 -3.06 -2.92 8.45
N TRP A 90 -3.07 -3.90 7.57
CA TRP A 90 -2.20 -5.05 7.65
C TRP A 90 -0.76 -4.73 7.27
N LYS A 91 -0.53 -3.71 6.44
CA LYS A 91 0.82 -3.24 6.13
C LYS A 91 1.52 -2.66 7.34
N ALA A 92 0.82 -1.89 8.17
CA ALA A 92 1.38 -1.40 9.44
C ALA A 92 1.78 -2.56 10.36
N ARG A 93 0.90 -3.57 10.52
CA ARG A 93 1.19 -4.76 11.33
C ARG A 93 2.39 -5.55 10.80
N MET A 94 2.49 -5.67 9.49
CA MET A 94 3.63 -6.32 8.84
C MET A 94 4.94 -5.54 9.08
N LEU A 95 4.94 -4.22 8.92
CA LEU A 95 6.13 -3.39 9.10
C LEU A 95 6.64 -3.40 10.55
N LEU A 96 5.75 -3.51 11.53
CA LEU A 96 6.15 -3.65 12.94
C LEU A 96 6.89 -4.96 13.20
N ARG A 97 6.64 -6.02 12.43
CA ARG A 97 7.35 -7.31 12.53
C ARG A 97 8.57 -7.38 11.64
N TYR A 98 8.48 -6.78 10.44
CA TYR A 98 9.48 -6.86 9.39
C TYR A 98 9.87 -5.46 8.89
N PRO A 99 10.57 -4.62 9.70
CA PRO A 99 10.89 -3.22 9.36
C PRO A 99 11.69 -3.08 8.05
N SER A 100 12.52 -4.08 7.73
CA SER A 100 13.32 -4.10 6.49
C SER A 100 12.49 -4.13 5.20
N THR A 101 11.18 -4.36 5.31
CA THR A 101 10.25 -4.37 4.17
C THR A 101 9.68 -2.99 3.84
N PHE A 102 10.12 -1.94 4.54
CA PHE A 102 9.71 -0.57 4.24
C PHE A 102 10.11 -0.15 2.81
N ARG A 103 9.20 0.51 2.11
CA ARG A 103 9.39 1.06 0.77
C ARG A 103 8.84 2.48 0.70
N TRP A 104 9.42 3.33 -0.17
CA TRP A 104 9.02 4.72 -0.35
C TRP A 104 7.54 4.91 -0.66
N ARG A 105 6.91 3.97 -1.38
CA ARG A 105 5.47 3.99 -1.68
C ARG A 105 4.57 3.92 -0.44
N GLN A 106 5.13 3.63 0.73
CA GLN A 106 4.40 3.62 1.99
C GLN A 106 4.36 5.00 2.65
N LEU A 107 4.97 6.00 2.03
CA LEU A 107 4.91 7.40 2.49
C LEU A 107 3.50 8.00 2.45
N ALA A 108 2.55 7.37 1.76
CA ALA A 108 1.14 7.78 1.79
C ALA A 108 0.56 7.88 3.22
N GLY A 109 1.03 7.06 4.17
CA GLY A 109 0.67 7.20 5.59
C GLY A 109 1.19 8.49 6.21
N PHE A 110 2.41 8.89 5.89
CA PHE A 110 2.99 10.15 6.37
C PHE A 110 2.34 11.37 5.72
N PHE A 111 1.97 11.29 4.45
CA PHE A 111 1.20 12.34 3.77
C PHE A 111 -0.15 12.57 4.44
N VAL A 112 -0.90 11.51 4.78
CA VAL A 112 -2.17 11.66 5.52
C VAL A 112 -1.93 12.21 6.93
N LEU A 113 -0.83 11.79 7.59
CA LEU A 113 -0.45 12.33 8.89
C LEU A 113 -0.13 13.82 8.82
N SER A 114 0.63 14.29 7.80
CA SER A 114 0.97 15.71 7.64
C SER A 114 -0.29 16.56 7.44
N ILE A 115 -1.25 16.11 6.62
CA ILE A 115 -2.55 16.77 6.45
C ILE A 115 -3.26 16.92 7.81
N ILE A 116 -3.34 15.85 8.60
CA ILE A 116 -3.98 15.88 9.93
C ILE A 116 -3.26 16.87 10.85
N VAL A 117 -1.93 16.80 10.90
CA VAL A 117 -1.12 17.68 11.76
C VAL A 117 -1.27 19.14 11.35
N PHE A 118 -1.17 19.46 10.06
CA PHE A 118 -1.31 20.83 9.60
C PHE A 118 -2.75 21.35 9.74
N ALA A 119 -3.76 20.48 9.60
CA ALA A 119 -5.15 20.87 9.87
C ALA A 119 -5.37 21.23 11.36
N ILE A 120 -4.82 20.45 12.27
CA ILE A 120 -4.88 20.71 13.72
C ILE A 120 -4.11 21.99 14.08
N LEU A 121 -2.84 22.09 13.67
CA LEU A 121 -1.99 23.25 13.95
C LEU A 121 -2.51 24.51 13.29
N GLY A 122 -3.18 24.39 12.14
CA GLY A 122 -3.81 25.48 11.41
C GLY A 122 -4.93 26.18 12.18
N ILE A 123 -5.47 25.59 13.27
CA ILE A 123 -6.43 26.24 14.15
C ILE A 123 -5.77 27.47 14.80
N TRP A 124 -4.51 27.34 15.23
CA TRP A 124 -3.78 28.39 15.94
C TRP A 124 -2.76 29.14 15.08
N PHE A 125 -2.15 28.48 14.08
CA PHE A 125 -1.04 29.01 13.29
C PHE A 125 -1.41 29.20 11.83
N SER A 126 -1.32 30.44 11.34
CA SER A 126 -1.56 30.74 9.91
C SER A 126 -0.57 30.09 8.99
N SER A 127 0.71 29.95 9.41
CA SER A 127 1.74 29.23 8.64
C SER A 127 1.36 27.77 8.37
N ALA A 128 0.77 27.07 9.35
CA ALA A 128 0.31 25.71 9.18
C ALA A 128 -0.88 25.61 8.19
N ARG A 129 -1.78 26.60 8.17
CA ARG A 129 -2.85 26.70 7.15
C ARG A 129 -2.27 26.85 5.74
N TRP A 130 -1.26 27.71 5.60
CA TRP A 130 -0.60 27.88 4.31
C TRP A 130 0.11 26.62 3.85
N LEU A 131 0.82 25.92 4.75
CA LEU A 131 1.45 24.64 4.42
C LEU A 131 0.42 23.60 4.00
N LEU A 132 -0.70 23.47 4.74
CA LEU A 132 -1.79 22.58 4.37
C LEU A 132 -2.36 22.92 2.98
N PHE A 133 -2.61 24.20 2.73
CA PHE A 133 -3.14 24.65 1.44
C PHE A 133 -2.20 24.33 0.28
N VAL A 134 -0.90 24.58 0.46
CA VAL A 134 0.12 24.26 -0.55
C VAL A 134 0.24 22.75 -0.76
N GLU A 135 0.27 21.96 0.32
CA GLU A 135 0.36 20.51 0.24
C GLU A 135 -0.83 19.90 -0.51
N VAL A 136 -2.05 20.28 -0.12
CA VAL A 136 -3.28 19.81 -0.78
C VAL A 136 -3.37 20.33 -2.21
N GLY A 137 -2.98 21.58 -2.46
CA GLY A 137 -2.96 22.17 -3.79
C GLY A 137 -2.03 21.41 -4.75
N ILE A 138 -0.78 21.14 -4.33
CA ILE A 138 0.16 20.35 -5.12
C ILE A 138 -0.37 18.95 -5.38
N TYR A 139 -0.94 18.30 -4.35
CA TYR A 139 -1.52 16.98 -4.49
C TYR A 139 -2.64 16.93 -5.53
N LEU A 140 -3.58 17.88 -5.46
CA LEU A 140 -4.69 17.97 -6.41
C LEU A 140 -4.21 18.25 -7.83
N LEU A 141 -3.21 19.13 -7.99
CA LEU A 141 -2.61 19.40 -9.30
C LEU A 141 -1.97 18.15 -9.90
N VAL A 142 -1.17 17.40 -9.13
CA VAL A 142 -0.55 16.15 -9.58
C VAL A 142 -1.61 15.12 -10.00
N LEU A 143 -2.69 14.99 -9.23
CA LEU A 143 -3.78 14.09 -9.57
C LEU A 143 -4.51 14.53 -10.85
N LEU A 144 -4.78 15.82 -10.99
CA LEU A 144 -5.44 16.38 -12.17
C LEU A 144 -4.60 16.17 -13.44
N PHE A 145 -3.30 16.49 -13.38
CA PHE A 145 -2.39 16.24 -14.51
C PHE A 145 -2.36 14.75 -14.91
N SER A 146 -2.33 13.85 -13.92
CA SER A 146 -2.38 12.40 -14.19
C SER A 146 -3.71 11.98 -14.85
N GLY A 147 -4.82 12.59 -14.41
CA GLY A 147 -6.14 12.35 -15.01
C GLY A 147 -6.20 12.84 -16.47
N LEU A 148 -5.68 14.04 -16.73
CA LEU A 148 -5.59 14.64 -18.05
C LEU A 148 -4.70 13.80 -18.99
N GLU A 149 -3.52 13.39 -18.52
CA GLU A 149 -2.60 12.54 -19.29
C GLU A 149 -3.28 11.24 -19.75
N ILE A 150 -3.88 10.51 -18.83
CA ILE A 150 -4.55 9.25 -19.16
C ILE A 150 -5.80 9.46 -20.01
N ALA A 151 -6.57 10.52 -19.75
CA ALA A 151 -7.71 10.87 -20.59
C ALA A 151 -7.30 11.13 -22.04
N TRP A 152 -6.19 11.85 -22.23
CA TRP A 152 -5.62 12.11 -23.56
C TRP A 152 -5.13 10.82 -24.22
N GLN A 153 -4.32 10.02 -23.52
CA GLN A 153 -3.79 8.75 -24.06
C GLN A 153 -4.88 7.74 -24.42
N ARG A 154 -5.94 7.67 -23.61
CA ARG A 154 -7.04 6.71 -23.78
C ARG A 154 -8.22 7.27 -24.58
N LYS A 155 -8.18 8.56 -24.93
CA LYS A 155 -9.30 9.28 -25.60
C LYS A 155 -10.63 9.12 -24.84
N TYR A 156 -10.59 9.19 -23.51
CA TYR A 156 -11.76 8.96 -22.66
C TYR A 156 -11.81 9.99 -21.52
N ILE A 157 -12.65 11.02 -21.73
CA ILE A 157 -12.78 12.20 -20.83
C ILE A 157 -13.07 11.86 -19.37
N PRO A 158 -13.89 10.83 -19.02
CA PRO A 158 -14.17 10.52 -17.62
C PRO A 158 -12.93 10.21 -16.75
N PHE A 159 -11.77 9.89 -17.33
CA PHE A 159 -10.53 9.71 -16.58
C PHE A 159 -10.02 11.00 -15.93
N ILE A 160 -10.41 12.19 -16.42
CA ILE A 160 -10.01 13.48 -15.83
C ILE A 160 -10.43 13.56 -14.35
N ILE A 161 -11.59 13.02 -14.02
CA ILE A 161 -12.13 13.01 -12.65
C ILE A 161 -12.02 11.63 -12.02
N GLY A 162 -12.33 10.58 -12.76
CA GLY A 162 -12.40 9.22 -12.24
C GLY A 162 -11.05 8.70 -11.75
N LEU A 163 -9.95 8.97 -12.45
CA LEU A 163 -8.62 8.55 -12.02
C LEU A 163 -8.14 9.28 -10.76
N PRO A 164 -8.21 10.64 -10.67
CA PRO A 164 -7.95 11.36 -9.43
C PRO A 164 -8.74 10.86 -8.23
N LEU A 165 -10.06 10.66 -8.38
CA LEU A 165 -10.90 10.14 -7.30
C LEU A 165 -10.49 8.75 -6.86
N ALA A 166 -10.19 7.86 -7.79
CA ALA A 166 -9.72 6.51 -7.47
C ALA A 166 -8.38 6.55 -6.71
N ILE A 167 -7.40 7.32 -7.18
CA ILE A 167 -6.10 7.44 -6.52
C ILE A 167 -6.23 8.09 -5.14
N ALA A 168 -7.02 9.16 -5.01
CA ALA A 168 -7.28 9.78 -3.72
C ALA A 168 -7.94 8.80 -2.73
N THR A 169 -8.95 8.05 -3.19
CA THR A 169 -9.58 6.98 -2.39
C THR A 169 -8.56 5.97 -1.90
N MET A 170 -7.65 5.52 -2.77
CA MET A 170 -6.59 4.58 -2.41
C MET A 170 -5.65 5.16 -1.35
N HIS A 171 -5.15 6.39 -1.55
CA HIS A 171 -4.18 7.02 -0.66
C HIS A 171 -4.77 7.29 0.73
N PHE A 172 -5.95 7.92 0.79
CA PHE A 172 -6.57 8.25 2.07
C PHE A 172 -7.03 7.02 2.83
N SER A 173 -7.69 6.06 2.17
CA SER A 173 -8.12 4.83 2.83
C SER A 173 -6.94 4.04 3.37
N TRP A 174 -5.86 3.91 2.59
CA TRP A 174 -4.65 3.23 3.00
C TRP A 174 -3.95 3.98 4.13
N GLY A 175 -3.75 5.29 4.00
CA GLY A 175 -3.02 6.11 4.97
C GLY A 175 -3.72 6.17 6.32
N VAL A 176 -5.05 6.43 6.34
CA VAL A 176 -5.84 6.43 7.59
C VAL A 176 -5.82 5.07 8.26
N ALA A 177 -6.01 3.98 7.50
CA ALA A 177 -5.98 2.63 8.05
C ALA A 177 -4.59 2.24 8.60
N PHE A 178 -3.53 2.70 7.94
CA PHE A 178 -2.16 2.51 8.40
C PHE A 178 -1.93 3.20 9.74
N LEU A 179 -2.27 4.48 9.86
CA LEU A 179 -2.16 5.25 11.09
C LEU A 179 -3.03 4.67 12.21
N TRP A 180 -4.26 4.28 11.88
CA TRP A 180 -5.17 3.62 12.82
C TRP A 180 -4.58 2.31 13.37
N SER A 181 -3.97 1.50 12.51
CA SER A 181 -3.32 0.24 12.92
C SER A 181 -2.13 0.49 13.83
N LEU A 182 -1.31 1.52 13.56
CA LEU A 182 -0.21 1.92 14.44
C LEU A 182 -0.71 2.39 15.80
N PHE A 183 -1.72 3.25 15.82
CA PHE A 183 -2.34 3.74 17.05
C PHE A 183 -2.90 2.58 17.89
N LYS A 184 -3.65 1.67 17.27
CA LYS A 184 -4.18 0.47 17.94
C LYS A 184 -3.07 -0.40 18.51
N PHE A 185 -1.97 -0.59 17.79
CA PHE A 185 -0.83 -1.34 18.30
C PHE A 185 -0.20 -0.70 19.54
N LEU A 186 -0.07 0.64 19.56
CA LEU A 186 0.45 1.36 20.72
C LEU A 186 -0.47 1.19 21.95
N LEU A 187 -1.78 1.23 21.76
CA LEU A 187 -2.74 0.97 22.84
C LEU A 187 -2.67 -0.47 23.34
N GLU A 188 -2.57 -1.45 22.45
CA GLU A 188 -2.44 -2.87 22.81
C GLU A 188 -1.15 -3.15 23.58
N LYS A 189 -0.04 -2.47 23.22
CA LYS A 189 1.25 -2.59 23.92
C LYS A 189 1.20 -2.01 25.35
N ASN A 190 0.46 -0.91 25.54
CA ASN A 190 0.31 -0.27 26.85
C ASN A 190 -0.74 -0.96 27.74
N GLY A 191 -1.69 -1.69 27.16
CA GLY A 191 -2.78 -2.41 27.83
C GLY A 191 -2.61 -3.93 27.76
N LYS A 192 -1.66 -4.50 28.52
CA LYS A 192 -1.45 -5.94 28.79
C LYS A 192 -2.12 -6.96 27.86
N LYS A 193 -1.36 -7.59 27.07
CA LYS A 193 -1.14 -8.94 26.52
C LYS A 193 -0.75 -8.84 25.04
N PRO A 194 0.44 -9.34 24.67
CA PRO A 194 0.74 -9.55 23.27
C PRO A 194 -0.31 -10.53 22.74
N PHE A 195 -0.84 -10.23 21.56
CA PHE A 195 -1.73 -11.10 20.80
C PHE A 195 -1.01 -12.46 20.61
N GLN A 196 -1.29 -13.41 21.50
CA GLN A 196 -0.77 -14.76 21.37
C GLN A 196 -1.60 -15.49 20.34
N ILE A 197 -1.00 -15.69 19.17
CA ILE A 197 -1.52 -16.61 18.16
C ILE A 197 -1.37 -18.00 18.76
N LYS A 198 -2.50 -18.64 19.10
CA LYS A 198 -2.51 -20.07 19.39
C LYS A 198 -2.02 -20.79 18.13
N ARG A 199 -0.75 -21.22 18.12
CA ARG A 199 -0.30 -22.24 17.21
C ARG A 199 -1.12 -23.49 17.51
N LYS A 200 -2.13 -23.77 16.67
CA LYS A 200 -2.67 -25.13 16.60
C LYS A 200 -1.57 -26.00 15.98
N ARG A 201 -1.09 -26.94 16.75
CA ARG A 201 -0.25 -28.03 16.29
C ARG A 201 -1.05 -28.94 15.37
#